data_9dbf47504d45376291ce7972cf169002
#
_entry.id   9dbf47504d45376291ce7972cf169002
#
_cell.length_a   1.000
_cell.length_b   1.000
_cell.length_c   1.000
_cell.angle_alpha   90.00
_cell.angle_beta   90.00
_cell.angle_gamma   90.00
#
_symmetry.space_group_name_H-M   'P 1'
#
loop_
_entity.id
_entity.type
_entity.pdbx_description
1 polymer ?
#
loop_
_entity_poly.entity_id
_entity_poly.type
_entity_poly.pdbx_seq_one_letter_code
_entity_poly.pdbx_strand_id
1 'polypeptide(L)'
;MNLPDIAQIKTYLLDLQDKICAALSEADGRAKFTEENWAREEGGGGRSRVLINGAIFEQAGVNFSHVSGATLPASATAHRPELAGRSFQALGVSLVIHPLSPYLPTSHANVRFFIAEKPGEDPVWWFGGGFDLTPFYGFEEDAIHWHQTAWQLCQPFGEDIYPRYKKWCDDYFYIKHRNEARGIGGLFFDDLNSPDFATCFNFTQAVGNGFLDAYLPIVARRKALSWGEHERQFQLYRRGRYVEFNLVWDRGTLFGLQTGGRTESILMSLPPLVRWEYNYQPAPDSAEAALYCDFLPVKDWLAVGEQH
;
A
#
# COMPACT_ATOMS: atom_id res chain seq x y z
N MET A 1 -25.04 17.28 -10.41
CA MET A 1 -23.87 16.63 -9.74
C MET A 1 -22.61 17.26 -10.30
N ASN A 2 -21.67 17.67 -9.45
CA ASN A 2 -20.38 18.12 -9.96
C ASN A 2 -19.65 16.87 -10.51
N LEU A 3 -19.27 16.91 -11.78
CA LEU A 3 -18.46 15.87 -12.40
C LEU A 3 -17.08 15.80 -11.73
N PRO A 4 -16.47 14.62 -11.62
CA PRO A 4 -15.10 14.46 -11.09
C PRO A 4 -14.10 15.33 -11.85
N ASP A 5 -13.32 16.13 -11.12
CA ASP A 5 -12.23 16.92 -11.72
C ASP A 5 -10.95 16.07 -11.76
N ILE A 6 -10.72 15.42 -12.89
CA ILE A 6 -9.55 14.55 -13.13
C ILE A 6 -8.24 15.35 -13.04
N ALA A 7 -8.23 16.60 -13.46
CA ALA A 7 -7.03 17.44 -13.40
C ALA A 7 -6.64 17.74 -11.94
N GLN A 8 -7.62 18.01 -11.07
CA GLN A 8 -7.41 18.21 -9.65
C GLN A 8 -6.88 16.94 -8.98
N ILE A 9 -7.46 15.78 -9.29
CA ILE A 9 -7.00 14.48 -8.77
C ILE A 9 -5.56 14.22 -9.21
N LYS A 10 -5.26 14.41 -10.50
CA LYS A 10 -3.90 14.20 -11.05
C LYS A 10 -2.88 15.10 -10.36
N THR A 11 -3.19 16.37 -10.18
CA THR A 11 -2.32 17.33 -9.48
C THR A 11 -2.03 16.86 -8.06
N TYR A 12 -3.08 16.49 -7.31
CA TYR A 12 -2.92 15.96 -5.96
C TYR A 12 -2.01 14.72 -5.90
N LEU A 13 -2.22 13.76 -6.79
CA LEU A 13 -1.44 12.52 -6.80
C LEU A 13 0.03 12.75 -7.14
N LEU A 14 0.33 13.67 -8.07
CA LEU A 14 1.71 14.05 -8.38
C LEU A 14 2.39 14.76 -7.21
N ASP A 15 1.70 15.69 -6.55
CA ASP A 15 2.20 16.38 -5.35
C ASP A 15 2.41 15.41 -4.19
N LEU A 16 1.51 14.43 -4.02
CA LEU A 16 1.66 13.37 -3.02
C LEU A 16 2.91 12.53 -3.26
N GLN A 17 3.15 12.11 -4.51
CA GLN A 17 4.37 11.39 -4.88
C GLN A 17 5.62 12.21 -4.58
N ASP A 18 5.61 13.51 -4.92
CA ASP A 18 6.73 14.42 -4.68
C ASP A 18 7.04 14.55 -3.19
N LYS A 19 6.03 14.76 -2.35
CA LYS A 19 6.15 14.86 -0.89
C LYS A 19 6.70 13.58 -0.27
N ILE A 20 6.16 12.42 -0.66
CA ILE A 20 6.61 11.12 -0.14
C ILE A 20 8.07 10.86 -0.52
N CYS A 21 8.45 11.06 -1.77
CA CYS A 21 9.82 10.84 -2.22
C CYS A 21 10.81 11.80 -1.54
N ALA A 22 10.44 13.05 -1.33
CA ALA A 22 11.27 14.02 -0.61
C ALA A 22 11.49 13.61 0.84
N ALA A 23 10.41 13.27 1.56
CA ALA A 23 10.47 12.89 2.97
C ALA A 23 11.27 11.59 3.19
N LEU A 24 11.08 10.58 2.32
CA LEU A 24 11.84 9.34 2.40
C LEU A 24 13.33 9.55 2.07
N SER A 25 13.65 10.39 1.08
CA SER A 25 15.06 10.75 0.77
C SER A 25 15.75 11.49 1.91
N GLU A 26 15.01 12.37 2.60
CA GLU A 26 15.50 13.06 3.79
C GLU A 26 15.73 12.09 4.95
N ALA A 27 14.77 11.20 5.21
CA ALA A 27 14.87 10.20 6.26
C ALA A 27 16.02 9.21 6.02
N ASP A 28 16.29 8.83 4.76
CA ASP A 28 17.40 7.96 4.37
C ASP A 28 18.76 8.66 4.54
N GLY A 29 18.86 9.91 4.16
CA GLY A 29 20.07 10.76 4.29
C GLY A 29 21.20 10.44 3.30
N ARG A 30 21.13 9.33 2.54
CA ARG A 30 22.17 8.92 1.57
C ARG A 30 21.62 8.77 0.16
N ALA A 31 20.62 7.93 -0.04
CA ALA A 31 20.07 7.67 -1.36
C ALA A 31 18.95 8.66 -1.70
N LYS A 32 18.77 8.87 -3.00
CA LYS A 32 17.68 9.66 -3.56
C LYS A 32 16.91 8.82 -4.57
N PHE A 33 15.65 9.17 -4.79
CA PHE A 33 14.84 8.55 -5.83
C PHE A 33 15.37 8.94 -7.22
N THR A 34 15.53 7.93 -8.08
CA THR A 34 15.62 8.09 -9.53
C THR A 34 14.23 8.14 -10.12
N GLU A 35 14.04 8.93 -11.18
CA GLU A 35 12.75 9.10 -11.83
C GLU A 35 12.79 8.57 -13.26
N GLU A 36 11.72 7.90 -13.66
CA GLU A 36 11.47 7.48 -15.02
C GLU A 36 10.04 7.79 -15.42
N ASN A 37 9.87 8.60 -16.47
CA ASN A 37 8.58 8.88 -17.08
C ASN A 37 8.34 7.89 -18.23
N TRP A 38 7.12 7.36 -18.32
CA TRP A 38 6.75 6.39 -19.34
C TRP A 38 5.37 6.69 -19.92
N ALA A 39 5.15 6.30 -21.16
CA ALA A 39 3.88 6.41 -21.87
C ALA A 39 3.38 5.03 -22.33
N ARG A 40 2.07 4.90 -22.49
CA ARG A 40 1.41 3.72 -23.07
C ARG A 40 0.87 4.04 -24.44
N GLU A 41 0.97 3.10 -25.37
CA GLU A 41 0.43 3.21 -26.73
C GLU A 41 -1.10 3.32 -26.70
N GLU A 42 -1.77 2.59 -25.79
CA GLU A 42 -3.23 2.59 -25.64
C GLU A 42 -3.78 3.83 -24.93
N GLY A 43 -2.92 4.66 -24.37
CA GLY A 43 -3.26 5.92 -23.72
C GLY A 43 -2.79 6.04 -22.27
N GLY A 44 -2.32 7.24 -21.96
CA GLY A 44 -1.81 7.57 -20.64
C GLY A 44 -0.35 7.23 -20.44
N GLY A 45 0.06 7.06 -19.19
CA GLY A 45 1.43 6.82 -18.80
C GLY A 45 1.62 6.94 -17.29
N GLY A 46 2.85 7.18 -16.86
CA GLY A 46 3.14 7.34 -15.45
C GLY A 46 4.53 7.88 -15.18
N ARG A 47 4.81 8.03 -13.89
CA ARG A 47 6.09 8.49 -13.35
C ARG A 47 6.51 7.52 -12.23
N SER A 48 7.45 6.64 -12.53
CA SER A 48 8.01 5.71 -11.56
C SER A 48 9.22 6.34 -10.88
N ARG A 49 9.26 6.25 -9.57
CA ARG A 49 10.40 6.68 -8.76
C ARG A 49 10.88 5.53 -7.89
N VAL A 50 12.18 5.25 -7.96
CA VAL A 50 12.80 4.14 -7.22
C VAL A 50 14.04 4.63 -6.48
N LEU A 51 14.10 4.33 -5.19
CA LEU A 51 15.28 4.50 -4.34
C LEU A 51 15.86 3.10 -4.09
N ILE A 52 17.16 2.94 -4.31
CA ILE A 52 17.89 1.69 -4.08
C ILE A 52 19.16 1.93 -3.27
N ASN A 53 19.58 0.94 -2.52
CA ASN A 53 20.83 0.95 -1.75
C ASN A 53 20.95 2.14 -0.78
N GLY A 54 19.82 2.54 -0.17
CA GLY A 54 19.78 3.58 0.84
C GLY A 54 20.47 3.17 2.15
N ALA A 55 20.68 4.13 3.04
CA ALA A 55 21.20 3.87 4.37
C ALA A 55 20.13 3.23 5.28
N ILE A 56 18.87 3.60 5.09
CA ILE A 56 17.70 3.14 5.85
C ILE A 56 16.83 2.24 4.96
N PHE A 57 16.56 2.67 3.73
CA PHE A 57 15.70 1.95 2.79
C PHE A 57 16.54 1.20 1.77
N GLU A 58 16.50 -0.13 1.85
CA GLU A 58 17.21 -0.99 0.89
C GLU A 58 16.63 -0.82 -0.52
N GLN A 59 15.29 -0.73 -0.61
CA GLN A 59 14.56 -0.36 -1.81
C GLN A 59 13.24 0.31 -1.43
N ALA A 60 12.89 1.36 -2.15
CA ALA A 60 11.55 1.96 -2.09
C ALA A 60 11.10 2.31 -3.51
N GLY A 61 9.86 1.97 -3.83
CA GLY A 61 9.22 2.34 -5.08
C GLY A 61 8.00 3.21 -4.82
N VAL A 62 7.88 4.34 -5.52
CA VAL A 62 6.71 5.22 -5.50
C VAL A 62 6.28 5.48 -6.94
N ASN A 63 5.18 4.88 -7.35
CA ASN A 63 4.70 4.93 -8.73
C ASN A 63 3.43 5.78 -8.84
N PHE A 64 3.46 6.82 -9.65
CA PHE A 64 2.28 7.47 -10.17
C PHE A 64 1.90 6.86 -11.52
N SER A 65 0.62 6.57 -11.73
CA SER A 65 0.07 6.16 -13.02
C SER A 65 -1.21 6.93 -13.34
N HIS A 66 -1.40 7.26 -14.62
CA HIS A 66 -2.64 7.74 -15.20
C HIS A 66 -2.82 7.01 -16.52
N VAL A 67 -3.64 5.99 -16.52
CA VAL A 67 -3.90 5.16 -17.70
C VAL A 67 -5.32 5.35 -18.19
N SER A 68 -5.51 5.26 -19.51
CA SER A 68 -6.83 5.40 -20.13
C SER A 68 -7.00 4.37 -21.22
N GLY A 69 -8.23 4.09 -21.59
CA GLY A 69 -8.57 3.19 -22.69
C GLY A 69 -9.98 3.42 -23.21
N ALA A 70 -10.19 3.09 -24.48
CA ALA A 70 -11.49 3.23 -25.12
C ALA A 70 -12.53 2.24 -24.58
N THR A 71 -12.07 1.07 -24.09
CA THR A 71 -12.93 0.04 -23.50
C THR A 71 -12.17 -0.70 -22.42
N LEU A 72 -12.91 -1.19 -21.40
CA LEU A 72 -12.35 -2.07 -20.37
C LEU A 72 -12.23 -3.51 -20.91
N PRO A 73 -11.21 -4.26 -20.47
CA PRO A 73 -11.10 -5.69 -20.76
C PRO A 73 -12.33 -6.46 -20.29
N ALA A 74 -12.71 -7.53 -21.00
CA ALA A 74 -13.85 -8.36 -20.63
C ALA A 74 -13.73 -8.96 -19.20
N SER A 75 -12.51 -9.25 -18.74
CA SER A 75 -12.25 -9.71 -17.39
C SER A 75 -12.60 -8.66 -16.31
N ALA A 76 -12.44 -7.38 -16.60
CA ALA A 76 -12.80 -6.28 -15.69
C ALA A 76 -14.32 -6.02 -15.65
N THR A 77 -15.04 -6.31 -16.76
CA THR A 77 -16.49 -6.10 -16.85
C THR A 77 -17.33 -7.33 -16.48
N ALA A 78 -16.71 -8.50 -16.33
CA ALA A 78 -17.41 -9.74 -16.02
C ALA A 78 -18.25 -9.69 -14.73
N HIS A 79 -17.82 -8.94 -13.72
CA HIS A 79 -18.53 -8.75 -12.46
C HIS A 79 -19.13 -7.33 -12.32
N ARG A 80 -19.00 -6.50 -13.36
CA ARG A 80 -19.48 -5.10 -13.42
C ARG A 80 -20.04 -4.78 -14.80
N PRO A 81 -21.21 -5.31 -15.13
CA PRO A 81 -21.81 -5.14 -16.45
C PRO A 81 -22.10 -3.67 -16.79
N GLU A 82 -22.27 -2.80 -15.78
CA GLU A 82 -22.45 -1.36 -15.94
C GLU A 82 -21.24 -0.64 -16.56
N LEU A 83 -20.06 -1.28 -16.54
CA LEU A 83 -18.84 -0.73 -17.15
C LEU A 83 -18.67 -1.13 -18.62
N ALA A 84 -19.48 -2.03 -19.13
CA ALA A 84 -19.34 -2.53 -20.48
C ALA A 84 -19.53 -1.42 -21.53
N GLY A 85 -18.61 -1.34 -22.49
CA GLY A 85 -18.64 -0.36 -23.58
C GLY A 85 -18.38 1.09 -23.17
N ARG A 86 -17.84 1.31 -21.95
CA ARG A 86 -17.39 2.63 -21.48
C ARG A 86 -15.90 2.81 -21.75
N SER A 87 -15.50 4.03 -22.10
CA SER A 87 -14.12 4.46 -21.96
C SER A 87 -13.78 4.62 -20.49
N PHE A 88 -12.50 4.53 -20.14
CA PHE A 88 -12.09 4.63 -18.75
C PHE A 88 -10.81 5.42 -18.53
N GLN A 89 -10.64 5.93 -17.33
CA GLN A 89 -9.40 6.46 -16.81
C GLN A 89 -9.18 5.92 -15.40
N ALA A 90 -7.93 5.54 -15.10
CA ALA A 90 -7.50 5.11 -13.78
C ALA A 90 -6.23 5.88 -13.39
N LEU A 91 -6.28 6.56 -12.26
CA LEU A 91 -5.17 7.34 -11.72
C LEU A 91 -4.84 6.85 -10.31
N GLY A 92 -3.54 6.84 -9.96
CA GLY A 92 -3.17 6.48 -8.61
C GLY A 92 -1.70 6.69 -8.31
N VAL A 93 -1.40 6.73 -7.02
CA VAL A 93 -0.06 6.56 -6.46
C VAL A 93 -0.04 5.28 -5.66
N SER A 94 0.93 4.42 -5.93
CA SER A 94 1.22 3.20 -5.18
C SER A 94 2.66 3.22 -4.74
N LEU A 95 2.93 2.81 -3.50
CA LEU A 95 4.27 2.74 -2.96
C LEU A 95 4.50 1.46 -2.16
N VAL A 96 5.74 1.00 -2.16
CA VAL A 96 6.23 -0.03 -1.24
C VAL A 96 7.63 0.36 -0.78
N ILE A 97 7.88 0.22 0.52
CA ILE A 97 9.15 0.53 1.15
C ILE A 97 9.69 -0.73 1.81
N HIS A 98 10.87 -1.17 1.38
CA HIS A 98 11.61 -2.28 1.96
C HIS A 98 12.85 -1.75 2.70
N PRO A 99 12.82 -1.66 4.04
CA PRO A 99 13.93 -1.15 4.82
C PRO A 99 15.09 -2.14 4.91
N LEU A 100 16.30 -1.61 5.09
CA LEU A 100 17.50 -2.44 5.28
C LEU A 100 17.49 -3.17 6.64
N SER A 101 17.15 -2.45 7.72
CA SER A 101 17.07 -3.01 9.05
C SER A 101 15.89 -3.98 9.21
N PRO A 102 16.11 -5.18 9.80
CA PRO A 102 15.03 -6.11 10.15
C PRO A 102 14.04 -5.57 11.17
N TYR A 103 14.43 -4.58 11.96
CA TYR A 103 13.55 -3.94 12.95
C TYR A 103 12.64 -2.85 12.40
N LEU A 104 12.84 -2.47 11.13
CA LEU A 104 11.95 -1.60 10.41
C LEU A 104 10.95 -2.43 9.59
N PRO A 105 9.64 -2.14 9.68
CA PRO A 105 8.65 -2.86 8.89
C PRO A 105 8.66 -2.43 7.42
N THR A 106 8.35 -3.37 6.52
CA THR A 106 7.90 -3.04 5.17
C THR A 106 6.56 -2.33 5.27
N SER A 107 6.35 -1.30 4.45
CA SER A 107 5.08 -0.60 4.35
C SER A 107 4.64 -0.45 2.90
N HIS A 108 3.33 -0.56 2.69
CA HIS A 108 2.65 -0.32 1.43
C HIS A 108 1.59 0.75 1.63
N ALA A 109 1.40 1.61 0.64
CA ALA A 109 0.25 2.48 0.54
C ALA A 109 -0.20 2.62 -0.91
N ASN A 110 -1.48 2.87 -1.09
CA ASN A 110 -2.08 3.15 -2.39
C ASN A 110 -3.23 4.14 -2.21
N VAL A 111 -3.34 5.10 -3.11
CA VAL A 111 -4.54 5.93 -3.29
C VAL A 111 -4.80 6.04 -4.77
N ARG A 112 -6.05 5.76 -5.18
CA ARG A 112 -6.42 5.67 -6.58
C ARG A 112 -7.82 6.20 -6.84
N PHE A 113 -8.04 6.61 -8.08
CA PHE A 113 -9.32 7.01 -8.62
C PHE A 113 -9.58 6.29 -9.94
N PHE A 114 -10.81 5.87 -10.15
CA PHE A 114 -11.29 5.28 -11.39
C PHE A 114 -12.55 6.00 -11.86
N ILE A 115 -12.66 6.19 -13.18
CA ILE A 115 -13.87 6.68 -13.82
C ILE A 115 -14.10 5.97 -15.15
N ALA A 116 -15.34 5.62 -15.43
CA ALA A 116 -15.78 5.06 -16.71
C ALA A 116 -16.93 5.89 -17.28
N GLU A 117 -16.81 6.29 -18.54
CA GLU A 117 -17.70 7.24 -19.18
C GLU A 117 -18.28 6.67 -20.48
N LYS A 118 -19.54 7.04 -20.76
CA LYS A 118 -20.21 6.75 -22.03
C LYS A 118 -21.11 7.93 -22.40
N PRO A 119 -21.07 8.40 -23.66
CA PRO A 119 -21.89 9.51 -24.09
C PRO A 119 -23.38 9.31 -23.78
N GLY A 120 -24.00 10.29 -23.11
CA GLY A 120 -25.41 10.27 -22.75
C GLY A 120 -25.76 9.46 -21.48
N GLU A 121 -24.79 8.90 -20.79
CA GLU A 121 -24.98 8.20 -19.51
C GLU A 121 -24.17 8.87 -18.40
N ASP A 122 -24.63 8.76 -17.14
CA ASP A 122 -23.87 9.23 -15.99
C ASP A 122 -22.55 8.45 -15.87
N PRO A 123 -21.44 9.11 -15.48
CA PRO A 123 -20.18 8.44 -15.26
C PRO A 123 -20.25 7.51 -14.05
N VAL A 124 -19.57 6.37 -14.14
CA VAL A 124 -19.33 5.46 -13.01
C VAL A 124 -17.93 5.74 -12.48
N TRP A 125 -17.82 6.12 -11.21
CA TRP A 125 -16.54 6.46 -10.62
C TRP A 125 -16.45 5.98 -9.17
N TRP A 126 -15.21 5.77 -8.70
CA TRP A 126 -14.92 5.49 -7.30
C TRP A 126 -13.46 5.79 -6.95
N PHE A 127 -13.23 5.97 -5.66
CA PHE A 127 -11.90 5.96 -5.06
C PHE A 127 -11.61 4.62 -4.40
N GLY A 128 -10.32 4.30 -4.30
CA GLY A 128 -9.81 3.18 -3.53
C GLY A 128 -8.45 3.52 -2.95
N GLY A 129 -8.04 2.78 -1.93
CA GLY A 129 -6.74 3.02 -1.33
C GLY A 129 -6.57 2.35 0.02
N GLY A 130 -5.57 2.84 0.75
CA GLY A 130 -5.21 2.38 2.07
C GLY A 130 -3.71 2.33 2.27
N PHE A 131 -3.32 1.85 3.44
CA PHE A 131 -1.94 1.54 3.78
C PHE A 131 -1.88 0.39 4.79
N ASP A 132 -0.83 -0.41 4.72
CA ASP A 132 -0.61 -1.53 5.63
C ASP A 132 0.85 -1.68 6.00
N LEU A 133 1.09 -2.30 7.17
CA LEU A 133 2.40 -2.48 7.77
C LEU A 133 2.74 -3.96 7.93
N THR A 134 3.93 -4.34 7.48
CA THR A 134 4.45 -5.71 7.54
C THR A 134 5.74 -5.75 8.37
N PRO A 135 5.66 -5.93 9.68
CA PRO A 135 6.83 -6.10 10.53
C PRO A 135 7.47 -7.48 10.34
N PHE A 136 8.78 -7.54 10.59
CA PHE A 136 9.55 -8.78 10.71
C PHE A 136 9.78 -9.10 12.19
N TYR A 137 10.01 -8.09 13.01
CA TYR A 137 10.01 -8.11 14.46
C TYR A 137 8.95 -7.14 14.96
N GLY A 138 8.08 -7.60 15.82
CA GLY A 138 6.97 -6.82 16.33
C GLY A 138 7.39 -5.89 17.48
N PHE A 139 6.88 -4.64 17.42
CA PHE A 139 6.96 -3.68 18.52
C PHE A 139 5.55 -3.15 18.76
N GLU A 140 5.04 -3.37 19.97
CA GLU A 140 3.66 -3.03 20.29
C GLU A 140 3.37 -1.53 20.16
N GLU A 141 4.30 -0.69 20.62
CA GLU A 141 4.16 0.78 20.49
C GLU A 141 4.10 1.25 19.02
N ASP A 142 4.76 0.53 18.09
CA ASP A 142 4.69 0.85 16.66
C ASP A 142 3.34 0.44 16.06
N ALA A 143 2.82 -0.72 16.46
CA ALA A 143 1.51 -1.18 16.05
C ALA A 143 0.39 -0.26 16.58
N ILE A 144 0.47 0.13 17.85
CA ILE A 144 -0.47 1.09 18.46
C ILE A 144 -0.43 2.43 17.71
N HIS A 145 0.76 3.02 17.53
CA HIS A 145 0.93 4.28 16.79
C HIS A 145 0.36 4.20 15.37
N TRP A 146 0.65 3.11 14.65
CA TRP A 146 0.16 2.89 13.28
C TRP A 146 -1.36 2.91 13.21
N HIS A 147 -2.00 2.17 14.08
CA HIS A 147 -3.47 2.06 14.13
C HIS A 147 -4.15 3.29 14.73
N GLN A 148 -3.53 3.97 15.70
CA GLN A 148 -4.02 5.26 16.22
C GLN A 148 -4.00 6.33 15.12
N THR A 149 -2.92 6.41 14.34
CA THR A 149 -2.86 7.34 13.20
C THR A 149 -3.95 6.99 12.17
N ALA A 150 -4.10 5.72 11.81
CA ALA A 150 -5.15 5.27 10.89
C ALA A 150 -6.56 5.63 11.40
N TRP A 151 -6.83 5.44 12.69
CA TRP A 151 -8.09 5.80 13.31
C TRP A 151 -8.34 7.32 13.29
N GLN A 152 -7.34 8.13 13.64
CA GLN A 152 -7.44 9.59 13.61
C GLN A 152 -7.78 10.14 12.23
N LEU A 153 -7.21 9.55 11.16
CA LEU A 153 -7.52 9.93 9.78
C LEU A 153 -8.96 9.62 9.39
N CYS A 154 -9.56 8.59 9.97
CA CYS A 154 -10.94 8.18 9.70
C CYS A 154 -11.99 8.98 10.47
N GLN A 155 -11.67 9.48 11.67
CA GLN A 155 -12.60 10.12 12.60
C GLN A 155 -13.45 11.25 11.98
N PRO A 156 -12.90 12.17 11.15
CA PRO A 156 -13.70 13.23 10.54
C PRO A 156 -14.79 12.74 9.58
N PHE A 157 -14.74 11.47 9.16
CA PHE A 157 -15.63 10.89 8.15
C PHE A 157 -16.66 9.92 8.73
N GLY A 158 -16.54 9.55 10.01
CA GLY A 158 -17.49 8.70 10.74
C GLY A 158 -16.82 7.66 11.63
N GLU A 159 -17.48 7.31 12.72
CA GLU A 159 -16.97 6.38 13.74
C GLU A 159 -16.81 4.94 13.21
N ASP A 160 -17.63 4.55 12.22
CA ASP A 160 -17.61 3.22 11.60
C ASP A 160 -16.54 3.05 10.51
N ILE A 161 -15.91 4.14 10.08
CA ILE A 161 -14.97 4.14 8.94
C ILE A 161 -13.72 3.33 9.25
N TYR A 162 -13.06 3.60 10.38
CA TYR A 162 -11.86 2.86 10.77
C TYR A 162 -12.13 1.35 10.96
N PRO A 163 -13.08 0.91 11.80
CA PRO A 163 -13.29 -0.52 12.03
C PRO A 163 -13.67 -1.26 10.74
N ARG A 164 -14.43 -0.64 9.84
CA ARG A 164 -14.79 -1.20 8.54
C ARG A 164 -13.59 -1.38 7.63
N TYR A 165 -12.76 -0.36 7.47
CA TYR A 165 -11.62 -0.41 6.56
C TYR A 165 -10.41 -1.16 7.16
N LYS A 166 -10.27 -1.18 8.47
CA LYS A 166 -9.31 -2.04 9.17
C LYS A 166 -9.66 -3.51 8.95
N LYS A 167 -10.93 -3.89 9.15
CA LYS A 167 -11.37 -5.26 8.89
C LYS A 167 -11.16 -5.65 7.42
N TRP A 168 -11.47 -4.77 6.49
CA TRP A 168 -11.26 -5.05 5.06
C TRP A 168 -9.77 -5.21 4.73
N CYS A 169 -8.91 -4.42 5.36
CA CYS A 169 -7.45 -4.56 5.25
C CYS A 169 -6.98 -5.94 5.73
N ASP A 170 -7.43 -6.39 6.89
CA ASP A 170 -7.09 -7.70 7.44
C ASP A 170 -7.55 -8.85 6.53
N ASP A 171 -8.78 -8.76 6.02
CA ASP A 171 -9.34 -9.77 5.11
C ASP A 171 -8.60 -9.80 3.76
N TYR A 172 -8.18 -8.62 3.25
CA TYR A 172 -7.51 -8.51 1.96
C TYR A 172 -6.08 -9.01 2.00
N PHE A 173 -5.29 -8.58 2.99
CA PHE A 173 -3.87 -8.91 3.10
C PHE A 173 -3.63 -10.22 3.86
N TYR A 174 -4.48 -11.22 3.60
CA TYR A 174 -4.37 -12.55 4.18
C TYR A 174 -3.78 -13.55 3.18
N ILE A 175 -2.71 -14.25 3.60
CA ILE A 175 -2.00 -15.22 2.77
C ILE A 175 -2.67 -16.58 2.95
N LYS A 176 -3.66 -16.87 2.11
CA LYS A 176 -4.55 -18.03 2.26
C LYS A 176 -3.83 -19.38 2.33
N HIS A 177 -2.82 -19.59 1.49
CA HIS A 177 -2.06 -20.85 1.44
C HIS A 177 -1.07 -21.01 2.61
N ARG A 178 -0.85 -19.95 3.40
CA ARG A 178 -0.06 -19.98 4.63
C ARG A 178 -0.92 -19.93 5.88
N ASN A 179 -2.20 -19.62 5.74
CA ASN A 179 -3.11 -19.38 6.85
C ASN A 179 -2.59 -18.33 7.84
N GLU A 180 -2.04 -17.23 7.32
CA GLU A 180 -1.49 -16.14 8.12
C GLU A 180 -1.75 -14.77 7.48
N ALA A 181 -1.79 -13.72 8.28
CA ALA A 181 -1.81 -12.35 7.77
C ALA A 181 -0.44 -11.96 7.19
N ARG A 182 -0.42 -11.08 6.18
CA ARG A 182 0.82 -10.51 5.63
C ARG A 182 1.56 -9.65 6.65
N GLY A 183 0.83 -8.93 7.49
CA GLY A 183 1.33 -8.04 8.52
C GLY A 183 0.26 -7.70 9.53
N ILE A 184 0.37 -6.54 10.17
CA ILE A 184 -0.55 -6.08 11.23
C ILE A 184 -1.75 -5.28 10.69
N GLY A 185 -1.91 -5.19 9.36
CA GLY A 185 -3.01 -4.45 8.73
C GLY A 185 -2.79 -2.94 8.69
N GLY A 186 -3.90 -2.23 8.71
CA GLY A 186 -4.00 -0.79 8.56
C GLY A 186 -5.37 -0.41 8.00
N LEU A 187 -5.42 0.27 6.84
CA LEU A 187 -6.64 0.64 6.16
C LEU A 187 -6.66 0.08 4.74
N PHE A 188 -7.82 -0.42 4.32
CA PHE A 188 -8.08 -0.74 2.92
C PHE A 188 -9.53 -0.39 2.57
N PHE A 189 -9.71 0.36 1.48
CA PHE A 189 -11.01 0.69 0.93
C PHE A 189 -11.00 0.62 -0.59
N ASP A 190 -12.12 0.28 -1.16
CA ASP A 190 -12.37 0.25 -2.59
C ASP A 190 -13.83 0.67 -2.85
N ASP A 191 -14.18 0.95 -4.12
CA ASP A 191 -15.53 1.30 -4.52
C ASP A 191 -16.14 2.49 -3.74
N LEU A 192 -15.30 3.40 -3.23
CA LEU A 192 -15.75 4.54 -2.45
C LEU A 192 -16.28 5.64 -3.38
N ASN A 193 -17.61 5.79 -3.43
CA ASN A 193 -18.31 6.78 -4.25
C ASN A 193 -19.48 7.48 -3.54
N SER A 194 -19.61 7.27 -2.24
CA SER A 194 -20.69 7.81 -1.41
C SER A 194 -20.12 8.45 -0.14
N PRO A 195 -20.67 9.57 0.37
CA PRO A 195 -21.94 10.20 -0.06
C PRO A 195 -21.81 11.05 -1.33
N ASP A 196 -20.66 11.64 -1.63
CA ASP A 196 -20.40 12.50 -2.77
C ASP A 196 -18.90 12.54 -3.11
N PHE A 197 -18.58 13.09 -4.29
CA PHE A 197 -17.21 13.16 -4.78
C PHE A 197 -16.27 13.92 -3.84
N ALA A 198 -16.69 15.07 -3.32
CA ALA A 198 -15.84 15.92 -2.48
C ALA A 198 -15.47 15.21 -1.18
N THR A 199 -16.44 14.57 -0.53
CA THR A 199 -16.23 13.80 0.70
C THR A 199 -15.30 12.59 0.45
N CYS A 200 -15.53 11.83 -0.63
CA CYS A 200 -14.69 10.71 -1.00
C CYS A 200 -13.27 11.13 -1.34
N PHE A 201 -13.11 12.25 -2.06
CA PHE A 201 -11.79 12.78 -2.39
C PHE A 201 -11.05 13.30 -1.15
N ASN A 202 -11.74 14.01 -0.26
CA ASN A 202 -11.17 14.48 1.01
C ASN A 202 -10.70 13.31 1.88
N PHE A 203 -11.48 12.22 1.97
CA PHE A 203 -11.06 11.03 2.68
C PHE A 203 -9.81 10.40 2.04
N THR A 204 -9.80 10.26 0.71
CA THR A 204 -8.65 9.73 -0.03
C THR A 204 -7.39 10.57 0.21
N GLN A 205 -7.54 11.91 0.22
CA GLN A 205 -6.44 12.84 0.55
C GLN A 205 -5.98 12.70 2.00
N ALA A 206 -6.89 12.52 2.96
CA ALA A 206 -6.53 12.31 4.35
C ALA A 206 -5.68 11.04 4.51
N VAL A 207 -6.08 9.93 3.90
CA VAL A 207 -5.32 8.67 3.92
C VAL A 207 -3.95 8.82 3.25
N GLY A 208 -3.89 9.41 2.06
CA GLY A 208 -2.63 9.61 1.35
C GLY A 208 -1.65 10.52 2.09
N ASN A 209 -2.12 11.66 2.57
CA ASN A 209 -1.29 12.63 3.30
C ASN A 209 -0.84 12.09 4.67
N GLY A 210 -1.68 11.32 5.36
CA GLY A 210 -1.38 10.77 6.68
C GLY A 210 -0.40 9.60 6.69
N PHE A 211 -0.04 9.06 5.52
CA PHE A 211 0.90 7.94 5.42
C PHE A 211 2.26 8.24 6.06
N LEU A 212 2.82 9.42 5.81
CA LEU A 212 4.12 9.80 6.37
C LEU A 212 4.06 9.97 7.90
N ASP A 213 2.95 10.47 8.43
CA ASP A 213 2.73 10.61 9.88
C ASP A 213 2.61 9.24 10.56
N ALA A 214 2.08 8.24 9.85
CA ALA A 214 2.02 6.87 10.34
C ALA A 214 3.38 6.17 10.29
N TYR A 215 4.19 6.36 9.22
CA TYR A 215 5.38 5.56 8.97
C TYR A 215 6.68 6.17 9.52
N LEU A 216 6.93 7.47 9.31
CA LEU A 216 8.22 8.08 9.68
C LEU A 216 8.54 8.07 11.18
N PRO A 217 7.58 8.19 12.12
CA PRO A 217 7.87 8.02 13.53
C PRO A 217 8.38 6.62 13.89
N ILE A 218 7.89 5.57 13.22
CA ILE A 218 8.39 4.19 13.36
C ILE A 218 9.83 4.11 12.86
N VAL A 219 10.10 4.70 11.68
CA VAL A 219 11.47 4.79 11.14
C VAL A 219 12.40 5.47 12.14
N ALA A 220 12.00 6.61 12.69
CA ALA A 220 12.81 7.36 13.65
C ALA A 220 13.16 6.56 14.90
N ARG A 221 12.19 5.79 15.44
CA ARG A 221 12.40 4.94 16.62
C ARG A 221 13.32 3.74 16.36
N ARG A 222 13.25 3.13 15.17
CA ARG A 222 13.90 1.82 14.90
C ARG A 222 15.18 1.90 14.08
N LYS A 223 15.44 2.97 13.34
CA LYS A 223 16.59 3.07 12.42
C LYS A 223 17.96 2.91 13.07
N ALA A 224 18.09 3.19 14.36
CA ALA A 224 19.35 3.10 15.10
C ALA A 224 19.53 1.78 15.85
N LEU A 225 18.55 0.87 15.83
CA LEU A 225 18.68 -0.43 16.48
C LEU A 225 19.70 -1.29 15.75
N SER A 226 20.65 -1.85 16.53
CA SER A 226 21.66 -2.76 15.99
C SER A 226 21.07 -4.12 15.71
N TRP A 227 21.44 -4.72 14.60
CA TRP A 227 21.01 -6.05 14.17
C TRP A 227 22.18 -6.82 13.56
N GLY A 228 22.05 -8.15 13.51
CA GLY A 228 23.04 -9.04 12.95
C GLY A 228 22.51 -9.91 11.82
N GLU A 229 23.31 -10.89 11.43
CA GLU A 229 22.96 -11.81 10.35
C GLU A 229 21.72 -12.65 10.67
N HIS A 230 21.52 -13.01 11.94
CA HIS A 230 20.36 -13.79 12.39
C HIS A 230 19.04 -13.04 12.06
N GLU A 231 18.92 -11.78 12.48
CA GLU A 231 17.75 -10.95 12.24
C GLU A 231 17.56 -10.69 10.73
N ARG A 232 18.67 -10.48 10.02
CA ARG A 232 18.64 -10.30 8.56
C ARG A 232 18.10 -11.54 7.85
N GLN A 233 18.54 -12.73 8.21
CA GLN A 233 18.04 -13.96 7.58
C GLN A 233 16.56 -14.18 7.84
N PHE A 234 16.07 -13.85 9.03
CA PHE A 234 14.64 -13.91 9.31
C PHE A 234 13.85 -12.88 8.50
N GLN A 235 14.34 -11.65 8.38
CA GLN A 235 13.73 -10.64 7.49
C GLN A 235 13.61 -11.15 6.05
N LEU A 236 14.68 -11.71 5.49
CA LEU A 236 14.66 -12.25 4.12
C LEU A 236 13.66 -13.39 3.97
N TYR A 237 13.56 -14.26 4.97
CA TYR A 237 12.56 -15.32 5.02
C TYR A 237 11.12 -14.75 5.06
N ARG A 238 10.86 -13.77 5.90
CA ARG A 238 9.54 -13.13 6.00
C ARG A 238 9.18 -12.34 4.74
N ARG A 239 10.15 -11.77 4.06
CA ARG A 239 9.95 -11.15 2.75
C ARG A 239 9.44 -12.15 1.71
N GLY A 240 9.72 -13.43 1.84
CA GLY A 240 9.13 -14.49 1.02
C GLY A 240 7.60 -14.48 1.11
N ARG A 241 7.01 -14.26 2.29
CA ARG A 241 5.56 -14.13 2.50
C ARG A 241 4.97 -12.92 1.79
N TYR A 242 5.70 -11.80 1.82
CA TYR A 242 5.33 -10.59 1.09
C TYR A 242 5.26 -10.83 -0.42
N VAL A 243 6.29 -11.50 -0.98
CA VAL A 243 6.35 -11.85 -2.40
C VAL A 243 5.24 -12.83 -2.78
N GLU A 244 5.01 -13.86 -1.95
CA GLU A 244 3.91 -14.82 -2.18
C GLU A 244 2.55 -14.12 -2.29
N PHE A 245 2.26 -13.19 -1.38
CA PHE A 245 1.01 -12.42 -1.45
C PHE A 245 0.93 -11.60 -2.74
N ASN A 246 1.95 -10.82 -3.03
CA ASN A 246 1.93 -9.91 -4.18
C ASN A 246 1.81 -10.64 -5.53
N LEU A 247 2.47 -11.79 -5.70
CA LEU A 247 2.43 -12.53 -6.96
C LEU A 247 1.23 -13.46 -7.10
N VAL A 248 0.64 -13.93 -5.99
CA VAL A 248 -0.43 -14.95 -6.03
C VAL A 248 -1.81 -14.37 -5.72
N TRP A 249 -1.89 -13.37 -4.84
CA TRP A 249 -3.17 -12.90 -4.29
C TRP A 249 -3.47 -11.43 -4.55
N ASP A 250 -2.45 -10.58 -4.81
CA ASP A 250 -2.70 -9.16 -5.02
C ASP A 250 -3.40 -8.91 -6.35
N ARG A 251 -4.66 -8.45 -6.27
CA ARG A 251 -5.49 -8.19 -7.45
C ARG A 251 -4.87 -7.14 -8.38
N GLY A 252 -4.21 -6.12 -7.81
CA GLY A 252 -3.58 -5.06 -8.57
C GLY A 252 -2.37 -5.56 -9.38
N THR A 253 -1.50 -6.34 -8.76
CA THR A 253 -0.35 -6.98 -9.43
C THR A 253 -0.81 -7.93 -10.53
N LEU A 254 -1.75 -8.83 -10.21
CA LEU A 254 -2.28 -9.79 -11.19
C LEU A 254 -2.94 -9.09 -12.38
N PHE A 255 -3.80 -8.11 -12.12
CA PHE A 255 -4.44 -7.34 -13.18
C PHE A 255 -3.41 -6.60 -14.04
N GLY A 256 -2.45 -5.91 -13.41
CA GLY A 256 -1.40 -5.18 -14.13
C GLY A 256 -0.57 -6.07 -15.05
N LEU A 257 -0.13 -7.22 -14.57
CA LEU A 257 0.66 -8.17 -15.37
C LEU A 257 -0.17 -8.82 -16.49
N GLN A 258 -1.44 -9.17 -16.23
CA GLN A 258 -2.31 -9.80 -17.21
C GLN A 258 -2.80 -8.84 -18.30
N THR A 259 -2.85 -7.55 -18.04
CA THR A 259 -3.30 -6.52 -18.99
C THR A 259 -2.17 -5.76 -19.69
N GLY A 260 -0.95 -6.30 -19.64
CA GLY A 260 0.21 -5.68 -20.30
C GLY A 260 0.68 -4.38 -19.63
N GLY A 261 0.42 -4.23 -18.33
CA GLY A 261 0.98 -3.12 -17.57
C GLY A 261 2.51 -3.14 -17.57
N ARG A 262 3.13 -1.98 -17.29
CA ARG A 262 4.59 -1.87 -17.28
C ARG A 262 5.19 -2.71 -16.15
N THR A 263 5.82 -3.83 -16.51
CA THR A 263 6.35 -4.84 -15.57
C THR A 263 7.27 -4.23 -14.54
N GLU A 264 8.24 -3.38 -14.94
CA GLU A 264 9.18 -2.73 -14.02
C GLU A 264 8.47 -1.87 -12.97
N SER A 265 7.42 -1.15 -13.36
CA SER A 265 6.63 -0.31 -12.43
C SER A 265 5.74 -1.14 -11.50
N ILE A 266 5.41 -2.36 -11.87
CA ILE A 266 4.62 -3.29 -11.04
C ILE A 266 5.57 -4.03 -10.07
N LEU A 267 6.64 -4.64 -10.60
CA LEU A 267 7.53 -5.49 -9.82
C LEU A 267 8.53 -4.72 -8.94
N MET A 268 8.65 -3.38 -9.09
CA MET A 268 9.41 -2.55 -8.15
C MET A 268 8.85 -2.61 -6.72
N SER A 269 7.63 -3.13 -6.54
CA SER A 269 7.01 -3.38 -5.24
C SER A 269 7.60 -4.57 -4.49
N LEU A 270 8.37 -5.42 -5.16
CA LEU A 270 9.00 -6.58 -4.54
C LEU A 270 10.31 -6.20 -3.84
N PRO A 271 10.69 -6.90 -2.75
CA PRO A 271 11.96 -6.68 -2.08
C PRO A 271 13.13 -7.12 -2.97
N PRO A 272 14.30 -6.44 -2.90
CA PRO A 272 15.45 -6.76 -3.73
C PRO A 272 16.08 -8.11 -3.39
N LEU A 273 15.94 -8.56 -2.15
CA LEU A 273 16.43 -9.87 -1.64
C LEU A 273 15.32 -10.53 -0.83
N VAL A 274 15.21 -11.84 -1.03
CA VAL A 274 14.22 -12.71 -0.40
C VAL A 274 14.80 -14.12 -0.27
N ARG A 275 14.34 -14.89 0.72
CA ARG A 275 14.66 -16.32 0.81
C ARG A 275 13.43 -17.13 1.20
N TRP A 276 13.43 -18.39 0.80
CA TRP A 276 12.52 -19.41 1.28
C TRP A 276 13.29 -20.48 2.03
N GLU A 277 12.69 -20.98 3.10
CA GLU A 277 13.23 -22.08 3.88
C GLU A 277 12.15 -23.14 4.04
N TYR A 278 12.54 -24.40 3.82
CA TYR A 278 11.61 -25.52 3.93
C TYR A 278 11.29 -25.79 5.39
N ASN A 279 9.98 -25.73 5.72
CA ASN A 279 9.43 -26.03 7.04
C ASN A 279 10.12 -25.28 8.19
N TYR A 280 10.42 -23.98 7.98
CA TYR A 280 10.99 -23.14 9.03
C TYR A 280 10.07 -23.08 10.27
N GLN A 281 10.68 -23.27 11.44
CA GLN A 281 10.03 -23.11 12.74
C GLN A 281 10.89 -22.17 13.60
N PRO A 282 10.34 -21.07 14.11
CA PRO A 282 11.07 -20.21 15.03
C PRO A 282 11.35 -20.95 16.35
N ALA A 283 12.44 -20.60 17.01
CA ALA A 283 12.72 -21.12 18.35
C ALA A 283 11.58 -20.70 19.31
N PRO A 284 11.14 -21.60 20.21
CA PRO A 284 10.16 -21.22 21.24
C PRO A 284 10.64 -19.98 22.02
N ASP A 285 9.72 -19.11 22.39
CA ASP A 285 9.94 -17.88 23.15
C ASP A 285 10.91 -16.87 22.51
N SER A 286 11.23 -17.05 21.23
CA SER A 286 12.02 -16.08 20.47
C SER A 286 11.18 -14.89 19.98
N ALA A 287 11.83 -13.78 19.62
CA ALA A 287 11.17 -12.65 19.01
C ALA A 287 10.52 -13.00 17.64
N GLU A 288 11.13 -13.97 16.93
CA GLU A 288 10.56 -14.54 15.71
C GLU A 288 9.25 -15.30 16.00
N ALA A 289 9.18 -16.07 17.09
CA ALA A 289 7.96 -16.76 17.51
C ALA A 289 6.88 -15.77 17.93
N ALA A 290 7.25 -14.71 18.66
CA ALA A 290 6.33 -13.64 19.06
C ALA A 290 5.66 -12.95 17.86
N LEU A 291 6.35 -12.81 16.72
CA LEU A 291 5.70 -12.30 15.50
C LEU A 291 4.46 -13.11 15.14
N TYR A 292 4.56 -14.44 15.14
CA TYR A 292 3.46 -15.33 14.76
C TYR A 292 2.32 -15.37 15.79
N CYS A 293 2.66 -15.26 17.08
CA CYS A 293 1.68 -15.42 18.15
C CYS A 293 0.99 -14.10 18.51
N ASP A 294 1.72 -12.98 18.44
CA ASP A 294 1.28 -11.71 19.04
C ASP A 294 0.98 -10.62 18.01
N PHE A 295 1.54 -10.71 16.79
CA PHE A 295 1.41 -9.64 15.80
C PHE A 295 0.65 -10.04 14.54
N LEU A 296 0.84 -11.25 14.02
CA LEU A 296 0.12 -11.68 12.80
C LEU A 296 -1.36 -12.05 13.04
N PRO A 297 -1.80 -12.56 14.21
CA PRO A 297 -3.21 -12.70 14.47
C PRO A 297 -3.91 -11.33 14.48
N VAL A 298 -5.13 -11.28 13.92
CA VAL A 298 -5.92 -10.05 13.91
C VAL A 298 -6.15 -9.57 15.34
N LYS A 299 -5.79 -8.31 15.62
CA LYS A 299 -5.80 -7.73 16.96
C LYS A 299 -6.38 -6.32 16.91
N ASP A 300 -7.06 -5.92 17.98
CA ASP A 300 -7.49 -4.55 18.20
C ASP A 300 -6.38 -3.75 18.90
N TRP A 301 -5.55 -3.10 18.06
CA TRP A 301 -4.41 -2.32 18.55
C TRP A 301 -4.79 -1.03 19.27
N LEU A 302 -6.02 -0.51 19.04
CA LEU A 302 -6.51 0.65 19.77
C LEU A 302 -6.84 0.27 21.22
N ALA A 303 -7.54 -0.86 21.42
CA ALA A 303 -7.83 -1.37 22.76
C ALA A 303 -6.56 -1.75 23.54
N VAL A 304 -5.51 -2.22 22.86
CA VAL A 304 -4.19 -2.43 23.50
C VAL A 304 -3.60 -1.12 23.97
N GLY A 305 -3.66 -0.05 23.16
CA GLY A 305 -3.12 1.27 23.52
C GLY A 305 -3.84 1.97 24.68
N GLU A 306 -5.10 1.61 24.96
CA GLU A 306 -5.86 2.16 26.09
C GLU A 306 -5.46 1.55 27.45
N GLN A 307 -4.67 0.46 27.43
CA GLN A 307 -4.23 -0.25 28.64
C GLN A 307 -2.86 0.24 29.17
N HIS A 308 -2.21 1.11 28.41
CA HIS A 308 -0.91 1.71 28.72
C HIS A 308 -1.00 3.22 28.91
#